data_7109711aaba995d668a067c02c95cabd
#
_entry.id   7109711aaba995d668a067c02c95cabd
#
_cell.length_a   1.000
_cell.length_b   1.000
_cell.length_c   1.000
_cell.angle_alpha   90.00
_cell.angle_beta   90.00
_cell.angle_gamma   90.00
#
_symmetry.space_group_name_H-M   'P 1'
#
loop_
_entity.id
_entity.type
_entity.pdbx_description
1 polymer ?
#
loop_
_entity_poly.entity_id
_entity_poly.type
_entity_poly.pdbx_seq_one_letter_code
_entity_poly.pdbx_strand_id
1 'polypeptide(L)'
;MSFSTEHHPGVDTEPDAATRGFVFNHSMLRVKDPAIALDFYTRILGLRVLRKLDFPEMRFSLYFLAHRPPDDAVPDDAGERTAWTFSQRGVLELTHNWGSETQADFKYHDGNAQPQGFGHLCFSVPDLDAAVAWFDQHQVPFVKRPDQGKMKDVAFIQDPDGYWIEIVEPARLKKLGC
;
A
#
# COMPACT_ATOMS: atom_id res chain seq x y z
N MET A 1 -26.60 16.49 7.58
CA MET A 1 -25.56 17.38 8.11
C MET A 1 -24.42 17.36 7.11
N SER A 2 -23.94 18.52 6.65
CA SER A 2 -22.74 18.56 5.82
C SER A 2 -21.54 18.32 6.75
N PHE A 3 -20.71 17.34 6.42
CA PHE A 3 -19.44 17.11 7.12
C PHE A 3 -18.48 18.23 6.74
N SER A 4 -18.06 19.06 7.69
CA SER A 4 -17.05 20.08 7.49
C SER A 4 -15.83 19.75 8.34
N THR A 5 -14.67 19.63 7.70
CA THR A 5 -13.37 19.52 8.38
C THR A 5 -12.81 20.88 8.79
N GLU A 6 -13.41 21.97 8.30
CA GLU A 6 -12.90 23.34 8.42
C GLU A 6 -12.74 23.85 9.85
N HIS A 7 -13.46 23.25 10.80
CA HIS A 7 -13.41 23.66 12.21
C HIS A 7 -12.88 22.58 13.16
N HIS A 8 -12.28 21.51 12.61
CA HIS A 8 -11.69 20.49 13.46
C HIS A 8 -10.39 21.03 14.09
N PRO A 9 -10.18 20.86 15.42
CA PRO A 9 -8.92 21.27 16.05
C PRO A 9 -7.70 20.65 15.34
N GLY A 10 -6.73 21.49 14.99
CA GLY A 10 -5.50 21.07 14.30
C GLY A 10 -5.60 21.06 12.77
N VAL A 11 -6.76 21.35 12.18
CA VAL A 11 -6.88 21.55 10.73
C VAL A 11 -6.52 23.00 10.39
N ASP A 12 -5.50 23.18 9.54
CA ASP A 12 -5.19 24.45 8.90
C ASP A 12 -5.94 24.51 7.56
N THR A 13 -6.82 25.49 7.41
CA THR A 13 -7.62 25.70 6.18
C THR A 13 -6.91 26.54 5.13
N GLU A 14 -5.82 27.20 5.51
CA GLU A 14 -5.01 28.04 4.61
C GLU A 14 -3.52 27.66 4.68
N PRO A 15 -3.15 26.47 4.15
CA PRO A 15 -1.79 26.01 4.19
C PRO A 15 -0.82 27.00 3.53
N ASP A 16 0.38 27.13 4.09
CA ASP A 16 1.40 28.05 3.60
C ASP A 16 1.71 27.82 2.10
N ALA A 17 1.96 28.90 1.40
CA ALA A 17 2.28 28.89 -0.03
C ALA A 17 3.51 28.01 -0.36
N ALA A 18 4.44 27.86 0.59
CA ALA A 18 5.62 27.00 0.44
C ALA A 18 5.26 25.51 0.25
N THR A 19 4.09 25.08 0.70
CA THR A 19 3.65 23.67 0.60
C THR A 19 2.89 23.35 -0.67
N ARG A 20 2.58 24.32 -1.53
CA ARG A 20 1.72 24.15 -2.72
C ARG A 20 2.19 23.10 -3.72
N GLY A 21 3.48 22.80 -3.76
CA GLY A 21 4.04 21.79 -4.66
C GLY A 21 4.30 20.44 -4.00
N PHE A 22 4.01 20.28 -2.73
CA PHE A 22 4.27 19.04 -2.02
C PHE A 22 3.32 17.94 -2.49
N VAL A 23 3.88 16.76 -2.72
CA VAL A 23 3.14 15.57 -3.16
C VAL A 23 3.45 14.45 -2.19
N PHE A 24 2.41 13.82 -1.64
CA PHE A 24 2.57 12.56 -0.94
C PHE A 24 2.87 11.47 -1.98
N ASN A 25 4.17 11.17 -2.14
CA ASN A 25 4.64 10.26 -3.18
C ASN A 25 4.41 8.80 -2.80
N HIS A 26 5.00 8.32 -1.68
CA HIS A 26 4.96 6.92 -1.32
C HIS A 26 4.82 6.65 0.18
N SER A 27 4.35 5.44 0.49
CA SER A 27 4.53 4.79 1.79
C SER A 27 5.52 3.65 1.65
N MET A 28 6.32 3.38 2.68
CA MET A 28 7.33 2.34 2.68
C MET A 28 6.98 1.21 3.65
N LEU A 29 7.15 -0.04 3.16
CA LEU A 29 7.12 -1.26 3.97
C LEU A 29 8.45 -2.01 3.84
N ARG A 30 8.92 -2.60 4.94
CA ARG A 30 10.02 -3.56 4.88
C ARG A 30 9.48 -4.95 4.59
N VAL A 31 10.09 -5.64 3.62
CA VAL A 31 9.73 -6.99 3.24
C VAL A 31 10.87 -7.96 3.51
N LYS A 32 10.53 -9.14 4.01
CA LYS A 32 11.51 -10.18 4.33
C LYS A 32 12.11 -10.79 3.07
N ASP A 33 11.24 -11.22 2.14
CA ASP A 33 11.62 -11.83 0.87
C ASP A 33 11.00 -11.04 -0.29
N PRO A 34 11.82 -10.35 -1.10
CA PRO A 34 11.32 -9.52 -2.18
C PRO A 34 10.66 -10.34 -3.29
N ALA A 35 11.02 -11.61 -3.51
CA ALA A 35 10.39 -12.43 -4.54
C ALA A 35 8.94 -12.76 -4.16
N ILE A 36 8.70 -13.11 -2.91
CA ILE A 36 7.36 -13.40 -2.39
C ILE A 36 6.50 -12.12 -2.34
N ALA A 37 7.08 -11.03 -1.84
CA ALA A 37 6.37 -9.74 -1.76
C ALA A 37 6.04 -9.19 -3.16
N LEU A 38 6.97 -9.21 -4.10
CA LEU A 38 6.73 -8.74 -5.47
C LEU A 38 5.66 -9.59 -6.17
N ASP A 39 5.67 -10.91 -6.03
CA ASP A 39 4.60 -11.77 -6.57
C ASP A 39 3.23 -11.36 -6.02
N PHE A 40 3.13 -11.17 -4.71
CA PHE A 40 1.89 -10.75 -4.07
C PHE A 40 1.40 -9.39 -4.59
N TYR A 41 2.25 -8.36 -4.53
CA TYR A 41 1.84 -7.01 -4.91
C TYR A 41 1.61 -6.84 -6.41
N THR A 42 2.29 -7.63 -7.27
CA THR A 42 2.09 -7.52 -8.73
C THR A 42 1.01 -8.46 -9.25
N ARG A 43 1.04 -9.74 -8.89
CA ARG A 43 0.08 -10.74 -9.40
C ARG A 43 -1.25 -10.68 -8.67
N ILE A 44 -1.25 -10.54 -7.34
CA ILE A 44 -2.50 -10.56 -6.56
C ILE A 44 -3.16 -9.17 -6.52
N LEU A 45 -2.38 -8.11 -6.30
CA LEU A 45 -2.90 -6.75 -6.18
C LEU A 45 -2.77 -5.91 -7.46
N GLY A 46 -2.11 -6.42 -8.52
CA GLY A 46 -2.07 -5.78 -9.84
C GLY A 46 -1.17 -4.55 -9.96
N LEU A 47 -0.24 -4.33 -9.02
CA LEU A 47 0.72 -3.24 -9.12
C LEU A 47 1.79 -3.54 -10.18
N ARG A 48 2.34 -2.49 -10.81
CA ARG A 48 3.52 -2.56 -11.67
C ARG A 48 4.74 -2.04 -10.93
N VAL A 49 5.88 -2.71 -11.11
CA VAL A 49 7.17 -2.19 -10.65
C VAL A 49 7.57 -1.04 -11.55
N LEU A 50 7.69 0.14 -10.98
CA LEU A 50 8.09 1.38 -11.67
C LEU A 50 9.61 1.52 -11.71
N ARG A 51 10.24 1.26 -10.56
CA ARG A 51 11.68 1.42 -10.38
C ARG A 51 12.20 0.42 -9.35
N LYS A 52 13.43 -0.10 -9.57
CA LYS A 52 14.26 -0.78 -8.59
C LYS A 52 15.54 0.00 -8.40
N LEU A 53 15.98 0.16 -7.16
CA LEU A 53 17.27 0.76 -6.78
C LEU A 53 17.99 -0.17 -5.82
N ASP A 54 19.27 -0.45 -6.12
CA ASP A 54 20.13 -1.27 -5.25
C ASP A 54 21.19 -0.40 -4.59
N PHE A 55 21.43 -0.63 -3.29
CA PHE A 55 22.42 0.07 -2.47
C PHE A 55 23.39 -0.96 -1.85
N PRO A 56 24.40 -1.43 -2.62
CA PRO A 56 25.27 -2.54 -2.18
C PRO A 56 26.05 -2.24 -0.90
N GLU A 57 26.55 -1.02 -0.74
CA GLU A 57 27.32 -0.62 0.45
C GLU A 57 26.46 -0.66 1.73
N MET A 58 25.15 -0.38 1.59
CA MET A 58 24.19 -0.39 2.70
C MET A 58 23.40 -1.71 2.78
N ARG A 59 23.59 -2.62 1.82
CA ARG A 59 23.00 -3.96 1.76
C ARG A 59 21.46 -3.95 1.77
N PHE A 60 20.83 -3.10 0.96
CA PHE A 60 19.38 -3.13 0.74
C PHE A 60 19.01 -2.79 -0.70
N SER A 61 17.79 -3.17 -1.07
CA SER A 61 17.13 -2.82 -2.33
C SER A 61 15.78 -2.16 -2.09
N LEU A 62 15.44 -1.21 -2.95
CA LEU A 62 14.13 -0.56 -2.97
C LEU A 62 13.38 -0.95 -4.24
N TYR A 63 12.08 -1.22 -4.10
CA TYR A 63 11.17 -1.50 -5.21
C TYR A 63 9.99 -0.56 -5.09
N PHE A 64 9.77 0.26 -6.12
CA PHE A 64 8.66 1.22 -6.18
C PHE A 64 7.57 0.66 -7.09
N LEU A 65 6.36 0.53 -6.57
CA LEU A 65 5.23 -0.07 -7.26
C LEU A 65 4.02 0.87 -7.23
N ALA A 66 3.21 0.86 -8.30
CA ALA A 66 1.92 1.54 -8.31
C ALA A 66 0.97 0.89 -9.32
N HIS A 67 -0.35 1.16 -9.17
CA HIS A 67 -1.30 0.88 -10.23
C HIS A 67 -1.06 1.83 -11.41
N ARG A 68 -0.89 1.25 -12.59
CA ARG A 68 -0.70 1.99 -13.84
C ARG A 68 -1.37 1.25 -15.00
N PRO A 69 -2.00 1.96 -15.93
CA PRO A 69 -2.44 1.36 -17.17
C PRO A 69 -1.29 0.62 -17.86
N PRO A 70 -1.54 -0.49 -18.56
CA PRO A 70 -0.49 -1.25 -19.25
C PRO A 70 0.28 -0.45 -20.30
N ASP A 71 -0.38 0.54 -20.90
CA ASP A 71 0.13 1.44 -21.95
C ASP A 71 0.71 2.76 -21.41
N ASP A 72 0.72 2.94 -20.08
CA ASP A 72 1.31 4.13 -19.45
C ASP A 72 2.83 4.16 -19.72
N ALA A 73 3.27 5.25 -20.33
CA ALA A 73 4.66 5.44 -20.70
C ALA A 73 5.53 5.68 -19.45
N VAL A 74 6.42 4.75 -19.20
CA VAL A 74 7.45 4.88 -18.15
C VAL A 74 8.77 5.23 -18.85
N PRO A 75 9.50 6.27 -18.44
CA PRO A 75 10.76 6.65 -19.07
C PRO A 75 11.77 5.49 -19.13
N ASP A 76 12.47 5.36 -20.26
CA ASP A 76 13.50 4.32 -20.44
C ASP A 76 14.83 4.69 -19.79
N ASP A 77 15.20 5.97 -19.82
CA ASP A 77 16.40 6.46 -19.13
C ASP A 77 16.29 6.27 -17.62
N ALA A 78 17.35 5.78 -17.01
CA ALA A 78 17.35 5.43 -15.59
C ALA A 78 17.18 6.64 -14.65
N GLY A 79 17.76 7.79 -14.99
CA GLY A 79 17.65 9.04 -14.24
C GLY A 79 16.24 9.61 -14.33
N GLU A 80 15.75 9.75 -15.57
CA GLU A 80 14.39 10.25 -15.86
C GLU A 80 13.32 9.33 -15.22
N ARG A 81 13.49 8.01 -15.30
CA ARG A 81 12.61 7.06 -14.63
C ARG A 81 12.59 7.24 -13.12
N THR A 82 13.75 7.50 -12.52
CA THR A 82 13.81 7.78 -11.07
C THR A 82 13.07 9.06 -10.75
N ALA A 83 13.35 10.16 -11.42
CA ALA A 83 12.66 11.44 -11.23
C ALA A 83 11.15 11.31 -11.44
N TRP A 84 10.74 10.62 -12.50
CA TRP A 84 9.34 10.33 -12.79
C TRP A 84 8.68 9.52 -11.68
N THR A 85 9.32 8.46 -11.18
CA THR A 85 8.78 7.62 -10.08
C THR A 85 8.53 8.46 -8.83
N PHE A 86 9.48 9.33 -8.47
CA PHE A 86 9.34 10.21 -7.30
C PHE A 86 8.37 11.39 -7.50
N SER A 87 7.89 11.64 -8.73
CA SER A 87 6.82 12.60 -9.00
C SER A 87 5.41 12.00 -8.94
N GLN A 88 5.28 10.67 -8.87
CA GLN A 88 4.00 9.98 -8.86
C GLN A 88 3.30 10.07 -7.49
N ARG A 89 2.02 9.70 -7.45
CA ARG A 89 1.21 9.59 -6.23
C ARG A 89 0.78 8.15 -6.03
N GLY A 90 0.56 7.78 -4.77
CA GLY A 90 0.07 6.44 -4.43
C GLY A 90 1.07 5.33 -4.77
N VAL A 91 2.35 5.60 -4.63
CA VAL A 91 3.41 4.62 -4.81
C VAL A 91 3.60 3.83 -3.52
N LEU A 92 3.83 2.55 -3.63
CA LEU A 92 4.28 1.69 -2.55
C LEU A 92 5.78 1.41 -2.74
N GLU A 93 6.58 1.73 -1.74
CA GLU A 93 7.99 1.34 -1.67
C GLU A 93 8.12 0.08 -0.84
N LEU A 94 8.71 -0.98 -1.40
CA LEU A 94 9.12 -2.16 -0.67
C LEU A 94 10.63 -2.10 -0.46
N THR A 95 11.07 -2.15 0.81
CA THR A 95 12.49 -2.15 1.19
C THR A 95 12.90 -3.55 1.63
N HIS A 96 13.86 -4.16 0.93
CA HIS A 96 14.45 -5.43 1.28
C HIS A 96 15.85 -5.22 1.83
N ASN A 97 16.08 -5.61 3.10
CA ASN A 97 17.41 -5.68 3.70
C ASN A 97 18.03 -7.05 3.36
N TRP A 98 19.13 -7.06 2.63
CA TRP A 98 19.75 -8.29 2.12
C TRP A 98 20.11 -9.29 3.20
N GLY A 99 19.64 -10.51 3.06
CA GLY A 99 19.85 -11.61 3.98
C GLY A 99 18.66 -11.88 4.90
N SER A 100 17.65 -10.98 4.97
CA SER A 100 16.44 -11.22 5.77
C SER A 100 15.67 -12.44 5.28
N GLU A 101 15.69 -12.70 3.97
CA GLU A 101 15.02 -13.84 3.33
C GLU A 101 15.53 -15.20 3.79
N THR A 102 16.78 -15.26 4.26
CA THR A 102 17.42 -16.51 4.73
C THR A 102 17.22 -16.77 6.22
N GLN A 103 16.67 -15.82 6.97
CA GLN A 103 16.50 -15.93 8.41
C GLN A 103 15.13 -16.55 8.74
N ALA A 104 15.12 -17.83 9.15
CA ALA A 104 13.87 -18.59 9.36
C ALA A 104 12.89 -17.91 10.32
N ASP A 105 13.37 -17.49 11.50
CA ASP A 105 12.53 -16.92 12.56
C ASP A 105 12.37 -15.40 12.50
N PHE A 106 12.96 -14.75 11.48
CA PHE A 106 12.87 -13.31 11.32
C PHE A 106 11.53 -12.92 10.73
N LYS A 107 10.90 -11.92 11.33
CA LYS A 107 9.73 -11.22 10.80
C LYS A 107 9.75 -9.76 11.21
N TYR A 108 9.19 -8.92 10.36
CA TYR A 108 8.93 -7.53 10.73
C TYR A 108 7.70 -7.44 11.62
N HIS A 109 7.61 -6.37 12.41
CA HIS A 109 6.43 -6.04 13.18
C HIS A 109 5.36 -5.48 12.22
N ASP A 110 4.16 -6.04 12.25
CA ASP A 110 3.06 -5.69 11.35
C ASP A 110 2.38 -4.35 11.66
N GLY A 111 2.66 -3.79 12.84
CA GLY A 111 2.09 -2.55 13.35
C GLY A 111 0.78 -2.72 14.13
N ASN A 112 0.07 -3.81 14.00
CA ASN A 112 -1.21 -4.06 14.70
C ASN A 112 -1.05 -4.84 16.01
N ALA A 113 0.05 -5.59 16.16
CA ALA A 113 0.43 -6.18 17.44
C ALA A 113 0.90 -5.09 18.42
N GLN A 114 0.90 -5.40 19.74
CA GLN A 114 1.42 -4.45 20.73
C GLN A 114 2.96 -4.39 20.73
N PRO A 115 3.55 -3.20 20.86
CA PRO A 115 2.94 -1.86 20.85
C PRO A 115 2.45 -1.47 19.45
N GLN A 116 1.21 -0.97 19.35
CA GLN A 116 0.64 -0.60 18.06
C GLN A 116 1.35 0.59 17.43
N GLY A 117 1.45 0.57 16.10
CA GLY A 117 2.05 1.62 15.29
C GLY A 117 1.34 1.80 13.96
N PHE A 118 2.00 1.41 12.86
CA PHE A 118 1.39 1.43 11.52
C PHE A 118 0.16 0.52 11.47
N GLY A 119 -0.97 1.01 10.94
CA GLY A 119 -2.22 0.25 10.89
C GLY A 119 -2.32 -0.65 9.64
N HIS A 120 -2.50 -0.04 8.49
CA HIS A 120 -2.72 -0.76 7.23
C HIS A 120 -2.49 0.12 6.00
N LEU A 121 -2.34 -0.52 4.85
CA LEU A 121 -2.57 0.09 3.54
C LEU A 121 -4.05 -0.06 3.17
N CYS A 122 -4.57 0.79 2.27
CA CYS A 122 -5.92 0.65 1.75
C CYS A 122 -5.91 0.62 0.22
N PHE A 123 -6.66 -0.35 -0.33
CA PHE A 123 -6.88 -0.50 -1.77
C PHE A 123 -8.37 -0.39 -2.08
N SER A 124 -8.71 0.51 -2.98
CA SER A 124 -10.06 0.60 -3.55
C SER A 124 -10.19 -0.37 -4.72
N VAL A 125 -11.27 -1.15 -4.70
CA VAL A 125 -11.62 -2.11 -5.76
C VAL A 125 -12.96 -1.71 -6.41
N PRO A 126 -13.18 -2.06 -7.68
CA PRO A 126 -14.44 -1.75 -8.36
C PRO A 126 -15.61 -2.62 -7.86
N ASP A 127 -15.32 -3.83 -7.36
CA ASP A 127 -16.29 -4.81 -6.87
C ASP A 127 -15.65 -5.61 -5.73
N LEU A 128 -16.20 -5.46 -4.52
CA LEU A 128 -15.66 -6.10 -3.31
C LEU A 128 -15.91 -7.61 -3.30
N ASP A 129 -17.05 -8.08 -3.83
CA ASP A 129 -17.36 -9.51 -3.82
C ASP A 129 -16.47 -10.26 -4.83
N ALA A 130 -16.22 -9.67 -6.00
CA ALA A 130 -15.27 -10.20 -6.97
C ALA A 130 -13.85 -10.21 -6.41
N ALA A 131 -13.43 -9.17 -5.68
CA ALA A 131 -12.12 -9.10 -5.02
C ALA A 131 -11.98 -10.19 -3.94
N VAL A 132 -13.01 -10.42 -3.13
CA VAL A 132 -13.02 -11.50 -2.12
C VAL A 132 -12.90 -12.88 -2.77
N ALA A 133 -13.65 -13.14 -3.84
CA ALA A 133 -13.55 -14.39 -4.58
C ALA A 133 -12.14 -14.61 -5.18
N TRP A 134 -11.52 -13.55 -5.70
CA TRP A 134 -10.14 -13.57 -6.19
C TRP A 134 -9.13 -13.92 -5.08
N PHE A 135 -9.25 -13.29 -3.91
CA PHE A 135 -8.38 -13.58 -2.77
C PHE A 135 -8.57 -15.01 -2.24
N ASP A 136 -9.81 -15.50 -2.20
CA ASP A 136 -10.10 -16.90 -1.83
C ASP A 136 -9.46 -17.89 -2.82
N GLN A 137 -9.58 -17.66 -4.11
CA GLN A 137 -8.96 -18.48 -5.17
C GLN A 137 -7.44 -18.56 -5.00
N HIS A 138 -6.81 -17.47 -4.55
CA HIS A 138 -5.37 -17.39 -4.34
C HIS A 138 -4.92 -17.66 -2.90
N GLN A 139 -5.85 -18.12 -2.04
CA GLN A 139 -5.56 -18.47 -0.64
C GLN A 139 -4.93 -17.31 0.17
N VAL A 140 -5.29 -16.08 -0.16
CA VAL A 140 -4.84 -14.90 0.58
C VAL A 140 -5.48 -14.89 1.97
N PRO A 141 -4.70 -14.74 3.06
CA PRO A 141 -5.25 -14.73 4.42
C PRO A 141 -6.15 -13.51 4.67
N PHE A 142 -7.34 -13.74 5.21
CA PHE A 142 -8.21 -12.68 5.70
C PHE A 142 -8.03 -12.47 7.21
N VAL A 143 -7.84 -11.22 7.59
CA VAL A 143 -7.98 -10.77 8.98
C VAL A 143 -9.46 -10.57 9.30
N LYS A 144 -10.21 -10.01 8.33
CA LYS A 144 -11.63 -9.72 8.46
C LYS A 144 -12.32 -9.79 7.10
N ARG A 145 -13.46 -10.47 7.03
CA ARG A 145 -14.31 -10.49 5.83
C ARG A 145 -15.34 -9.36 5.84
N PRO A 146 -15.92 -8.98 4.68
CA PRO A 146 -16.86 -7.85 4.59
C PRO A 146 -18.13 -8.00 5.45
N ASP A 147 -18.57 -9.24 5.68
CA ASP A 147 -19.76 -9.58 6.47
C ASP A 147 -19.49 -9.67 7.98
N GLN A 148 -18.26 -9.57 8.41
CA GLN A 148 -17.85 -9.71 9.80
C GLN A 148 -17.78 -8.38 10.55
N GLY A 149 -17.96 -8.45 11.87
CA GLY A 149 -17.80 -7.31 12.77
C GLY A 149 -18.88 -6.23 12.60
N LYS A 150 -18.63 -5.07 13.19
CA LYS A 150 -19.55 -3.92 13.15
C LYS A 150 -19.44 -3.09 11.87
N MET A 151 -18.23 -2.99 11.32
CA MET A 151 -17.96 -2.26 10.08
C MET A 151 -18.13 -3.23 8.90
N LYS A 152 -19.33 -3.23 8.30
CA LYS A 152 -19.64 -4.03 7.10
C LYS A 152 -19.04 -3.37 5.85
N ASP A 153 -18.97 -4.13 4.75
CA ASP A 153 -18.49 -3.66 3.44
C ASP A 153 -17.00 -3.24 3.42
N VAL A 154 -16.24 -3.69 4.40
CA VAL A 154 -14.78 -3.51 4.48
C VAL A 154 -14.15 -4.86 4.78
N ALA A 155 -13.19 -5.29 3.96
CA ALA A 155 -12.36 -6.46 4.21
C ALA A 155 -10.95 -6.06 4.63
N PHE A 156 -10.30 -6.94 5.38
CA PHE A 156 -8.86 -6.85 5.66
C PHE A 156 -8.21 -8.17 5.29
N ILE A 157 -7.17 -8.11 4.48
CA ILE A 157 -6.29 -9.23 4.13
C ILE A 157 -4.89 -8.99 4.71
N GLN A 158 -4.04 -10.01 4.66
CA GLN A 158 -2.63 -9.88 5.02
C GLN A 158 -1.75 -10.09 3.80
N ASP A 159 -0.68 -9.31 3.72
CA ASP A 159 0.42 -9.56 2.81
C ASP A 159 1.34 -10.68 3.36
N PRO A 160 2.37 -11.12 2.60
CA PRO A 160 3.28 -12.18 3.04
C PRO A 160 4.08 -11.87 4.32
N ASP A 161 4.29 -10.61 4.65
CA ASP A 161 4.98 -10.17 5.88
C ASP A 161 4.01 -9.93 7.05
N GLY A 162 2.69 -10.08 6.83
CA GLY A 162 1.65 -9.94 7.84
C GLY A 162 1.06 -8.53 7.95
N TYR A 163 1.48 -7.57 7.12
CA TYR A 163 0.87 -6.24 7.09
C TYR A 163 -0.58 -6.32 6.65
N TRP A 164 -1.43 -5.56 7.33
CA TRP A 164 -2.84 -5.51 6.98
C TRP A 164 -3.07 -4.63 5.77
N ILE A 165 -3.96 -5.09 4.91
CA ILE A 165 -4.42 -4.35 3.73
C ILE A 165 -5.95 -4.29 3.78
N GLU A 166 -6.47 -3.09 3.91
CA GLU A 166 -7.89 -2.80 3.83
C GLU A 166 -8.32 -2.85 2.36
N ILE A 167 -9.44 -3.51 2.09
CA ILE A 167 -10.05 -3.60 0.76
C ILE A 167 -11.44 -3.00 0.83
N VAL A 168 -11.69 -2.00 0.00
CA VAL A 168 -12.94 -1.25 0.01
C VAL A 168 -13.51 -1.06 -1.40
N GLU A 169 -14.81 -1.10 -1.52
CA GLU A 169 -15.53 -0.62 -2.71
C GLU A 169 -16.13 0.74 -2.40
N PRO A 170 -15.65 1.83 -3.03
CA PRO A 170 -16.08 3.19 -2.68
C PRO A 170 -17.59 3.40 -2.76
N ALA A 171 -18.27 2.70 -3.70
CA ALA A 171 -19.72 2.80 -3.85
C ALA A 171 -20.49 2.32 -2.62
N ARG A 172 -19.97 1.30 -1.90
CA ARG A 172 -20.59 0.74 -0.68
C ARG A 172 -20.38 1.64 0.54
N LEU A 173 -19.33 2.47 0.53
CA LEU A 173 -18.97 3.31 1.68
C LEU A 173 -19.77 4.61 1.80
N LYS A 174 -20.70 4.90 0.90
CA LYS A 174 -21.51 6.15 0.90
C LYS A 174 -22.25 6.41 2.22
N LYS A 175 -22.53 5.37 2.99
CA LYS A 175 -23.21 5.45 4.29
C LYS A 175 -22.27 5.29 5.49
N LEU A 176 -20.96 5.20 5.25
CA LEU A 176 -19.99 5.05 6.32
C LEU A 176 -19.89 6.37 7.11
N GLY A 177 -20.14 6.29 8.43
CA GLY A 177 -20.09 7.47 9.29
C GLY A 177 -21.32 8.39 9.23
N CYS A 178 -22.42 7.97 8.58
CA CYS A 178 -23.69 8.72 8.54
C CYS A 178 -24.60 8.35 9.71
#